data_c67d06d681156b4d27f38c20792ab688
#
_entry.id   c67d06d681156b4d27f38c20792ab688
#
_cell.length_a   1.000
_cell.length_b   1.000
_cell.length_c   1.000
_cell.angle_alpha   90.00
_cell.angle_beta   90.00
_cell.angle_gamma   90.00
#
_symmetry.space_group_name_H-M   'P 1'
#
loop_
_entity.id
_entity.type
_entity.pdbx_description
1 polymer ?
#
loop_
_entity_poly.entity_id
_entity_poly.type
_entity_poly.pdbx_seq_one_letter_code
_entity_poly.pdbx_strand_id
1 'polypeptide(L)'
;MTWSKRSVLKKLAAHNDHLRHDANRNDKSISTKKHFVPSQKRSNKSLIPAAVLVPLVNRKDEITVLLTKRTDHLNNHAGQISFPGGQMDQNDRSPEHTALRETEEEIGLTGQLVEVVGHLNDYVVGTGFLVSPVIGFIEPPFLLNPDENEVAEVFEAPLYFITHPDNFEHHTRKINRIERSFVAIQWN
;
A
#
# COMPACT_ATOMS: atom_id res chain seq x y z
N MET A 1 -16.78 -14.03 -5.67
CA MET A 1 -16.40 -13.25 -6.89
C MET A 1 -14.89 -13.31 -7.01
N THR A 2 -14.35 -13.88 -8.08
CA THR A 2 -12.89 -14.09 -8.22
C THR A 2 -12.30 -12.92 -8.98
N TRP A 3 -11.20 -12.34 -8.48
CA TRP A 3 -10.45 -11.32 -9.19
C TRP A 3 -9.65 -11.92 -10.33
N SER A 4 -9.60 -11.23 -11.46
CA SER A 4 -8.70 -11.52 -12.58
C SER A 4 -7.87 -10.29 -12.91
N LYS A 5 -6.69 -10.47 -13.53
CA LYS A 5 -5.85 -9.34 -13.97
C LYS A 5 -6.67 -8.34 -14.79
N ARG A 6 -7.51 -8.81 -15.72
CA ARG A 6 -8.41 -7.97 -16.52
C ARG A 6 -9.39 -7.16 -15.68
N SER A 7 -9.97 -7.74 -14.62
CA SER A 7 -10.93 -7.04 -13.74
C SER A 7 -10.25 -5.98 -12.88
N VAL A 8 -9.03 -6.24 -12.41
CA VAL A 8 -8.20 -5.27 -11.69
C VAL A 8 -7.85 -4.09 -12.61
N LEU A 9 -7.30 -4.36 -13.79
CA LEU A 9 -6.94 -3.33 -14.77
C LEU A 9 -8.13 -2.44 -15.16
N LYS A 10 -9.32 -3.04 -15.36
CA LYS A 10 -10.54 -2.29 -15.63
C LYS A 10 -10.92 -1.33 -14.49
N LYS A 11 -10.80 -1.78 -13.24
CA LYS A 11 -11.11 -0.93 -12.08
C LYS A 11 -10.09 0.17 -11.89
N LEU A 12 -8.80 -0.11 -12.13
CA LEU A 12 -7.75 0.90 -12.06
C LEU A 12 -7.90 1.97 -13.14
N ALA A 13 -8.23 1.57 -14.37
CA ALA A 13 -8.51 2.52 -15.45
C ALA A 13 -9.66 3.46 -15.08
N ALA A 14 -10.77 2.93 -14.56
CA ALA A 14 -11.90 3.74 -14.11
C ALA A 14 -11.52 4.68 -12.95
N HIS A 15 -10.68 4.24 -12.02
CA HIS A 15 -10.16 5.07 -10.93
C HIS A 15 -9.30 6.22 -11.45
N ASN A 16 -8.36 5.94 -12.34
CA ASN A 16 -7.47 6.94 -12.93
C ASN A 16 -8.23 7.98 -13.79
N ASP A 17 -9.30 7.58 -14.48
CA ASP A 17 -10.15 8.50 -15.22
C ASP A 17 -10.88 9.48 -14.28
N HIS A 18 -11.36 9.01 -13.12
CA HIS A 18 -11.93 9.89 -12.10
C HIS A 18 -10.90 10.92 -11.60
N LEU A 19 -9.67 10.50 -11.34
CA LEU A 19 -8.61 11.42 -10.90
C LEU A 19 -8.29 12.50 -11.94
N ARG A 20 -8.27 12.15 -13.23
CA ARG A 20 -8.05 13.11 -14.33
C ARG A 20 -9.20 14.09 -14.47
N HIS A 21 -10.43 13.66 -14.29
CA HIS A 21 -11.61 14.51 -14.33
C HIS A 21 -11.66 15.50 -13.17
N ASP A 22 -11.27 15.08 -11.97
CA ASP A 22 -11.22 15.94 -10.78
C ASP A 22 -10.08 16.97 -10.87
N ALA A 23 -8.92 16.60 -11.43
CA ALA A 23 -7.80 17.51 -11.65
C ALA A 23 -8.11 18.62 -12.69
N ASN A 24 -8.98 18.34 -13.67
CA ASN A 24 -9.42 19.32 -14.67
C ASN A 24 -10.57 20.22 -14.22
N ARG A 25 -11.24 19.92 -13.11
CA ARG A 25 -12.22 20.81 -12.49
C ARG A 25 -11.51 21.72 -11.51
N ASN A 26 -11.18 22.93 -11.96
CA ASN A 26 -10.75 24.06 -11.14
C ASN A 26 -11.89 24.52 -10.21
N ASP A 27 -12.48 23.64 -9.44
CA ASP A 27 -13.58 23.94 -8.55
C ASP A 27 -13.08 24.03 -7.11
N LYS A 28 -13.12 25.25 -6.55
CA LYS A 28 -12.74 25.60 -5.17
C LYS A 28 -13.62 24.96 -4.10
N SER A 29 -14.46 24.02 -4.44
CA SER A 29 -15.32 23.27 -3.53
C SER A 29 -15.06 21.77 -3.63
N ILE A 30 -13.87 21.32 -3.25
CA ILE A 30 -13.66 19.90 -2.98
C ILE A 30 -14.40 19.58 -1.67
N SER A 31 -15.69 19.26 -1.83
CA SER A 31 -16.41 18.48 -0.84
C SER A 31 -15.82 17.07 -0.85
N THR A 32 -14.74 16.90 -0.10
CA THR A 32 -14.17 15.59 0.19
C THR A 32 -15.23 14.72 0.85
N LYS A 33 -15.88 13.88 0.03
CA LYS A 33 -16.61 12.73 0.58
C LYS A 33 -15.58 11.97 1.42
N LYS A 34 -15.85 11.94 2.71
CA LYS A 34 -15.08 11.38 3.81
C LYS A 34 -14.29 10.11 3.44
N HIS A 35 -13.12 10.26 2.81
CA HIS A 35 -12.05 9.34 3.05
C HIS A 35 -11.53 9.69 4.44
N PHE A 36 -11.34 8.72 5.29
CA PHE A 36 -10.89 8.86 6.66
C PHE A 36 -9.51 9.54 6.67
N VAL A 37 -9.52 10.86 6.61
CA VAL A 37 -8.37 11.68 6.96
C VAL A 37 -8.48 11.87 8.48
N PRO A 38 -7.55 11.31 9.26
CA PRO A 38 -7.53 11.62 10.68
C PRO A 38 -7.50 13.15 10.81
N SER A 39 -8.43 13.72 11.54
CA SER A 39 -8.46 15.15 11.82
C SER A 39 -7.24 15.52 12.67
N GLN A 40 -6.10 15.65 12.01
CA GLN A 40 -4.91 16.24 12.60
C GLN A 40 -4.94 17.73 12.28
N LYS A 41 -4.91 18.56 13.33
CA LYS A 41 -4.44 19.94 13.24
C LYS A 41 -3.17 19.91 12.40
N ARG A 42 -3.18 20.59 11.25
CA ARG A 42 -2.02 20.75 10.38
C ARG A 42 -0.86 21.27 11.23
N SER A 43 0.01 20.38 11.67
CA SER A 43 1.34 20.78 12.12
C SER A 43 2.06 21.27 10.88
N ASN A 44 2.80 22.38 10.98
CA ASN A 44 3.65 22.92 9.90
C ASN A 44 4.86 22.02 9.56
N LYS A 45 4.80 20.74 9.87
CA LYS A 45 5.84 19.78 9.46
C LYS A 45 5.55 19.33 8.05
N SER A 46 6.52 19.48 7.16
CA SER A 46 6.49 18.89 5.83
C SER A 46 6.31 17.38 5.95
N LEU A 47 5.39 16.80 5.18
CA LEU A 47 5.22 15.35 5.09
C LEU A 47 6.46 14.74 4.44
N ILE A 48 6.84 13.56 4.89
CA ILE A 48 7.95 12.80 4.33
C ILE A 48 7.42 11.94 3.20
N PRO A 49 7.88 12.10 1.95
CA PRO A 49 7.45 11.26 0.84
C PRO A 49 7.88 9.81 1.06
N ALA A 50 7.00 8.89 0.75
CA ALA A 50 7.25 7.45 0.79
C ALA A 50 6.44 6.75 -0.30
N ALA A 51 6.85 5.57 -0.70
CA ALA A 51 6.08 4.75 -1.62
C ALA A 51 6.11 3.29 -1.21
N VAL A 52 5.02 2.58 -1.51
CA VAL A 52 4.91 1.14 -1.28
C VAL A 52 4.48 0.45 -2.57
N LEU A 53 4.98 -0.75 -2.79
CA LEU A 53 4.45 -1.61 -3.84
C LEU A 53 3.25 -2.38 -3.28
N VAL A 54 2.16 -2.42 -4.02
CA VAL A 54 1.03 -3.34 -3.84
C VAL A 54 1.23 -4.49 -4.84
N PRO A 55 1.94 -5.56 -4.47
CA PRO A 55 2.38 -6.59 -5.39
C PRO A 55 1.26 -7.62 -5.56
N LEU A 56 0.65 -7.65 -6.74
CA LEU A 56 -0.40 -8.59 -7.12
C LEU A 56 0.22 -9.77 -7.86
N VAL A 57 0.21 -10.93 -7.23
CA VAL A 57 0.72 -12.16 -7.84
C VAL A 57 -0.39 -12.84 -8.63
N ASN A 58 -0.16 -13.03 -9.93
CA ASN A 58 -1.13 -13.65 -10.83
C ASN A 58 -1.04 -15.18 -10.74
N ARG A 59 -1.58 -15.76 -9.68
CA ARG A 59 -1.64 -17.21 -9.50
C ARG A 59 -2.69 -17.82 -10.44
N LYS A 60 -2.55 -19.11 -10.76
CA LYS A 60 -3.41 -19.82 -11.71
C LYS A 60 -4.90 -19.71 -11.41
N ASP A 61 -5.27 -19.79 -10.13
CA ASP A 61 -6.68 -19.88 -9.71
C ASP A 61 -7.20 -18.58 -9.11
N GLU A 62 -6.31 -17.69 -8.64
CA GLU A 62 -6.67 -16.41 -8.03
C GLU A 62 -5.52 -15.39 -8.09
N ILE A 63 -5.84 -14.14 -7.82
CA ILE A 63 -4.83 -13.12 -7.55
C ILE A 63 -4.61 -13.04 -6.05
N THR A 64 -3.35 -13.12 -5.65
CA THR A 64 -2.93 -12.90 -4.27
C THR A 64 -2.18 -11.57 -4.15
N VAL A 65 -2.10 -11.06 -2.94
CA VAL A 65 -1.31 -9.88 -2.58
C VAL A 65 -0.16 -10.33 -1.71
N LEU A 66 1.06 -10.00 -2.11
CA LEU A 66 2.25 -10.29 -1.34
C LEU A 66 2.42 -9.24 -0.26
N LEU A 67 2.68 -9.68 0.96
CA LEU A 67 2.82 -8.84 2.15
C LEU A 67 4.05 -9.24 2.93
N THR A 68 4.60 -8.29 3.68
CA THR A 68 5.72 -8.50 4.59
C THR A 68 5.27 -8.36 6.04
N LYS A 69 5.86 -9.14 6.94
CA LYS A 69 5.79 -8.94 8.38
C LYS A 69 7.15 -8.45 8.86
N ARG A 70 7.17 -7.30 9.48
CA ARG A 70 8.40 -6.71 10.01
C ARG A 70 8.92 -7.50 11.21
N THR A 71 10.24 -7.50 11.39
CA THR A 71 10.88 -8.16 12.55
C THR A 71 10.49 -7.48 13.86
N ASP A 72 10.46 -8.25 14.95
CA ASP A 72 10.04 -7.76 16.27
C ASP A 72 11.09 -6.87 16.95
N HIS A 73 12.33 -6.89 16.50
CA HIS A 73 13.43 -6.11 17.09
C HIS A 73 13.59 -4.69 16.53
N LEU A 74 12.81 -4.32 15.53
CA LEU A 74 12.84 -2.97 14.97
C LEU A 74 12.23 -1.95 15.94
N ASN A 75 12.85 -0.77 16.00
CA ASN A 75 12.40 0.32 16.88
C ASN A 75 11.01 0.88 16.50
N ASN A 76 10.64 0.76 15.24
CA ASN A 76 9.38 1.27 14.72
C ASN A 76 8.62 0.16 14.00
N HIS A 77 7.31 0.07 14.26
CA HIS A 77 6.40 -0.85 13.55
C HIS A 77 6.79 -2.35 13.67
N ALA A 78 7.43 -2.75 14.77
CA ALA A 78 7.78 -4.14 15.02
C ALA A 78 6.58 -5.08 14.90
N GLY A 79 6.74 -6.22 14.23
CA GLY A 79 5.72 -7.24 14.03
C GLY A 79 4.52 -6.82 13.16
N GLN A 80 4.52 -5.61 12.59
CA GLN A 80 3.43 -5.15 11.72
C GLN A 80 3.51 -5.77 10.33
N ILE A 81 2.32 -6.03 9.79
CA ILE A 81 2.15 -6.43 8.38
C ILE A 81 2.07 -5.15 7.55
N SER A 82 2.80 -5.13 6.43
CA SER A 82 2.84 -4.00 5.50
C SER A 82 2.99 -4.47 4.06
N PHE A 83 2.73 -3.58 3.14
CA PHE A 83 3.28 -3.68 1.79
C PHE A 83 4.79 -3.38 1.84
N PRO A 84 5.62 -4.04 1.01
CA PRO A 84 7.03 -3.67 0.88
C PRO A 84 7.15 -2.24 0.35
N GLY A 85 8.11 -1.47 0.90
CA GLY A 85 8.31 -0.08 0.54
C GLY A 85 8.86 0.75 1.67
N GLY A 86 9.20 2.00 1.35
CA GLY A 86 9.87 2.88 2.30
C GLY A 86 9.87 4.36 1.92
N GLN A 87 10.75 5.10 2.56
CA GLN A 87 10.93 6.53 2.33
C GLN A 87 11.56 6.78 0.96
N MET A 88 11.09 7.82 0.29
CA MET A 88 11.70 8.28 -0.97
C MET A 88 13.10 8.86 -0.70
N ASP A 89 14.11 8.32 -1.39
CA ASP A 89 15.49 8.82 -1.35
C ASP A 89 15.64 10.00 -2.35
N GLN A 90 16.71 10.81 -2.16
CA GLN A 90 17.04 11.92 -3.06
C GLN A 90 17.33 11.46 -4.49
N ASN A 91 17.77 10.23 -4.68
CA ASN A 91 18.07 9.64 -5.99
C ASN A 91 16.84 8.99 -6.64
N ASP A 92 15.75 8.85 -5.93
CA ASP A 92 14.53 8.26 -6.47
C ASP A 92 13.84 9.25 -7.41
N ARG A 93 13.60 8.80 -8.64
CA ARG A 93 13.04 9.65 -9.71
C ARG A 93 11.52 9.75 -9.65
N SER A 94 10.88 8.82 -8.95
CA SER A 94 9.42 8.72 -8.86
C SER A 94 9.00 7.78 -7.72
N PRO A 95 7.73 7.82 -7.29
CA PRO A 95 7.20 6.85 -6.33
C PRO A 95 7.36 5.40 -6.78
N GLU A 96 7.24 5.12 -8.09
CA GLU A 96 7.47 3.78 -8.64
C GLU A 96 8.91 3.32 -8.42
N HIS A 97 9.88 4.22 -8.64
CA HIS A 97 11.29 3.92 -8.41
C HIS A 97 11.56 3.57 -6.95
N THR A 98 11.01 4.36 -6.03
CA THR A 98 11.10 4.08 -4.58
C THR A 98 10.48 2.73 -4.24
N ALA A 99 9.23 2.50 -4.67
CA ALA A 99 8.51 1.27 -4.33
C ALA A 99 9.23 0.01 -4.86
N LEU A 100 9.78 0.06 -6.07
CA LEU A 100 10.52 -1.07 -6.64
C LEU A 100 11.88 -1.28 -5.98
N ARG A 101 12.64 -0.21 -5.70
CA ARG A 101 13.94 -0.27 -5.01
C ARG A 101 13.78 -0.86 -3.62
N GLU A 102 12.89 -0.31 -2.80
CA GLU A 102 12.62 -0.78 -1.46
C GLU A 102 12.15 -2.24 -1.43
N THR A 103 11.29 -2.63 -2.40
CA THR A 103 10.85 -4.02 -2.54
C THR A 103 12.01 -4.95 -2.86
N GLU A 104 12.94 -4.53 -3.73
CA GLU A 104 14.14 -5.32 -4.04
C GLU A 104 15.07 -5.43 -2.83
N GLU A 105 15.25 -4.35 -2.07
CA GLU A 105 16.05 -4.31 -0.84
C GLU A 105 15.43 -5.18 0.28
N GLU A 106 14.11 -5.06 0.53
CA GLU A 106 13.42 -5.78 1.61
C GLU A 106 13.23 -7.27 1.34
N ILE A 107 12.89 -7.68 0.11
CA ILE A 107 12.49 -9.05 -0.19
C ILE A 107 13.18 -9.67 -1.42
N GLY A 108 14.13 -9.00 -2.05
CA GLY A 108 14.88 -9.52 -3.20
C GLY A 108 14.07 -9.61 -4.49
N LEU A 109 12.88 -9.04 -4.55
CA LEU A 109 12.06 -9.04 -5.77
C LEU A 109 12.50 -7.93 -6.71
N THR A 110 13.18 -8.30 -7.80
CA THR A 110 13.72 -7.30 -8.74
C THR A 110 12.59 -6.58 -9.50
N GLY A 111 12.75 -5.27 -9.72
CA GLY A 111 11.77 -4.46 -10.42
C GLY A 111 11.47 -4.93 -11.86
N GLN A 112 12.36 -5.69 -12.48
CA GLN A 112 12.14 -6.26 -13.83
C GLN A 112 11.04 -7.33 -13.87
N LEU A 113 10.72 -7.95 -12.72
CA LEU A 113 9.65 -8.93 -12.58
C LEU A 113 8.29 -8.29 -12.29
N VAL A 114 8.24 -6.98 -12.10
CA VAL A 114 7.04 -6.23 -11.71
C VAL A 114 6.52 -5.42 -12.89
N GLU A 115 5.33 -5.76 -13.37
CA GLU A 115 4.59 -4.94 -14.33
C GLU A 115 3.80 -3.88 -13.56
N VAL A 116 4.31 -2.65 -13.47
CA VAL A 116 3.59 -1.53 -12.87
C VAL A 116 2.38 -1.17 -13.73
N VAL A 117 1.19 -1.18 -13.14
CA VAL A 117 -0.08 -1.00 -13.86
C VAL A 117 -0.87 0.22 -13.40
N GLY A 118 -0.47 0.88 -12.32
CA GLY A 118 -1.12 2.09 -11.85
C GLY A 118 -0.80 2.44 -10.40
N HIS A 119 -1.55 3.42 -9.90
CA HIS A 119 -1.41 3.96 -8.55
C HIS A 119 -2.77 4.06 -7.87
N LEU A 120 -2.77 4.02 -6.54
CA LEU A 120 -3.90 4.50 -5.74
C LEU A 120 -3.63 5.93 -5.27
N ASN A 121 -4.64 6.54 -4.65
CA ASN A 121 -4.47 7.87 -4.06
C ASN A 121 -3.42 7.86 -2.96
N ASP A 122 -2.63 8.93 -2.89
CA ASP A 122 -1.71 9.14 -1.79
C ASP A 122 -2.43 9.13 -0.44
N TYR A 123 -1.79 8.56 0.56
CA TYR A 123 -2.32 8.41 1.90
C TYR A 123 -1.38 9.00 2.95
N VAL A 124 -1.91 9.87 3.82
CA VAL A 124 -1.15 10.42 4.95
C VAL A 124 -1.27 9.51 6.15
N VAL A 125 -0.15 8.94 6.59
CA VAL A 125 -0.09 8.10 7.79
C VAL A 125 0.20 8.91 9.05
N GLY A 126 -0.23 8.41 10.20
CA GLY A 126 -0.10 9.11 11.48
C GLY A 126 1.33 9.41 11.93
N THR A 127 2.31 8.76 11.32
CA THR A 127 3.74 8.95 11.55
C THR A 127 4.35 10.13 10.76
N GLY A 128 3.57 10.78 9.89
CA GLY A 128 3.98 11.96 9.13
C GLY A 128 4.47 11.66 7.71
N PHE A 129 4.28 10.44 7.22
CA PHE A 129 4.58 10.10 5.83
C PHE A 129 3.39 10.37 4.91
N LEU A 130 3.69 10.79 3.68
CA LEU A 130 2.79 10.78 2.53
C LEU A 130 3.15 9.56 1.69
N VAL A 131 2.33 8.54 1.74
CA VAL A 131 2.58 7.25 1.08
C VAL A 131 1.86 7.20 -0.26
N SER A 132 2.62 6.92 -1.32
CA SER A 132 2.11 6.69 -2.69
C SER A 132 2.05 5.18 -2.97
N PRO A 133 0.87 4.54 -3.02
CA PRO A 133 0.76 3.13 -3.33
C PRO A 133 0.88 2.88 -4.84
N VAL A 134 1.84 2.05 -5.22
CA VAL A 134 2.12 1.63 -6.60
C VAL A 134 1.61 0.21 -6.78
N ILE A 135 0.77 -0.04 -7.79
CA ILE A 135 0.24 -1.37 -8.06
C ILE A 135 1.06 -2.05 -9.15
N GLY A 136 1.58 -3.22 -8.85
CA GLY A 136 2.35 -4.02 -9.79
C GLY A 136 1.89 -5.47 -9.85
N PHE A 137 1.84 -6.05 -11.05
CA PHE A 137 1.64 -7.48 -11.24
C PHE A 137 2.95 -8.22 -11.31
N ILE A 138 2.95 -9.43 -10.74
CA ILE A 138 4.07 -10.37 -10.74
C ILE A 138 3.57 -11.69 -11.31
N GLU A 139 4.26 -12.21 -12.30
CA GLU A 139 3.94 -13.51 -12.89
C GLU A 139 4.87 -14.59 -12.30
N PRO A 140 4.33 -15.68 -11.73
CA PRO A 140 5.15 -16.81 -11.30
C PRO A 140 5.78 -17.54 -12.48
N PRO A 141 6.96 -18.24 -12.30
CA PRO A 141 7.70 -18.37 -11.03
C PRO A 141 8.63 -17.19 -10.76
N PHE A 142 8.82 -16.87 -9.49
CA PHE A 142 9.83 -15.92 -9.01
C PHE A 142 10.44 -16.42 -7.69
N LEU A 143 11.61 -15.92 -7.35
CA LEU A 143 12.29 -16.20 -6.10
C LEU A 143 12.35 -14.93 -5.26
N LEU A 144 12.25 -15.10 -3.96
CA LEU A 144 12.40 -14.03 -2.97
C LEU A 144 13.64 -14.31 -2.13
N ASN A 145 14.28 -13.25 -1.68
CA ASN A 145 15.42 -13.29 -0.77
C ASN A 145 15.24 -12.18 0.30
N PRO A 146 14.38 -12.41 1.31
CA PRO A 146 14.11 -11.41 2.33
C PRO A 146 15.34 -11.02 3.13
N ASP A 147 15.50 -9.73 3.44
CA ASP A 147 16.47 -9.28 4.44
C ASP A 147 15.94 -9.62 5.84
N GLU A 148 16.55 -10.62 6.48
CA GLU A 148 16.19 -11.11 7.81
C GLU A 148 16.29 -10.03 8.92
N ASN A 149 17.02 -8.93 8.66
CA ASN A 149 17.08 -7.82 9.61
C ASN A 149 15.80 -6.98 9.62
N GLU A 150 15.07 -6.92 8.49
CA GLU A 150 13.87 -6.10 8.37
C GLU A 150 12.58 -6.91 8.27
N VAL A 151 12.63 -8.06 7.60
CA VAL A 151 11.48 -8.87 7.26
C VAL A 151 11.55 -10.23 7.95
N ALA A 152 10.64 -10.46 8.89
CA ALA A 152 10.51 -11.74 9.59
C ALA A 152 9.80 -12.79 8.73
N GLU A 153 8.88 -12.37 7.86
CA GLU A 153 8.06 -13.28 7.04
C GLU A 153 7.57 -12.55 5.79
N VAL A 154 7.53 -13.29 4.68
CA VAL A 154 6.83 -12.87 3.45
C VAL A 154 5.72 -13.87 3.18
N PHE A 155 4.51 -13.41 2.96
CA PHE A 155 3.37 -14.27 2.73
C PHE A 155 2.41 -13.67 1.70
N GLU A 156 1.52 -14.50 1.18
CA GLU A 156 0.50 -14.08 0.23
C GLU A 156 -0.89 -14.24 0.83
N ALA A 157 -1.74 -13.24 0.66
CA ALA A 157 -3.14 -13.30 1.02
C ALA A 157 -4.03 -13.13 -0.22
N PRO A 158 -5.13 -13.86 -0.37
CA PRO A 158 -6.03 -13.70 -1.51
C PRO A 158 -6.54 -12.27 -1.63
N LEU A 159 -6.44 -11.67 -2.83
CA LEU A 159 -6.94 -10.31 -3.08
C LEU A 159 -8.44 -10.20 -2.75
N TYR A 160 -9.20 -11.26 -3.06
CA TYR A 160 -10.61 -11.33 -2.69
C TYR A 160 -10.82 -11.18 -1.18
N PHE A 161 -10.01 -11.87 -0.38
CA PHE A 161 -10.12 -11.82 1.08
C PHE A 161 -9.83 -10.41 1.61
N ILE A 162 -8.75 -9.78 1.15
CA ILE A 162 -8.34 -8.44 1.60
C ILE A 162 -9.37 -7.36 1.19
N THR A 163 -10.07 -7.56 0.07
CA THR A 163 -10.99 -6.55 -0.48
C THR A 163 -12.46 -6.81 -0.13
N HIS A 164 -12.78 -7.93 0.54
CA HIS A 164 -14.16 -8.25 0.87
C HIS A 164 -14.63 -7.49 2.12
N PRO A 165 -15.74 -6.73 2.03
CA PRO A 165 -16.19 -5.88 3.15
C PRO A 165 -16.48 -6.65 4.44
N ASP A 166 -16.95 -7.89 4.36
CA ASP A 166 -17.30 -8.71 5.51
C ASP A 166 -16.08 -9.12 6.35
N ASN A 167 -14.86 -8.98 5.79
CA ASN A 167 -13.62 -9.27 6.50
C ASN A 167 -13.06 -8.02 7.21
N PHE A 168 -13.76 -6.88 7.12
CA PHE A 168 -13.34 -5.63 7.74
C PHE A 168 -13.89 -5.53 9.16
N GLU A 169 -13.00 -5.54 10.13
CA GLU A 169 -13.33 -5.31 11.53
C GLU A 169 -13.05 -3.86 11.91
N HIS A 170 -14.04 -3.19 12.48
CA HIS A 170 -13.89 -1.82 12.97
C HIS A 170 -13.47 -1.83 14.43
N HIS A 171 -12.29 -1.30 14.71
CA HIS A 171 -11.74 -1.18 16.04
C HIS A 171 -11.55 0.27 16.44
N THR A 172 -11.58 0.52 17.74
CA THR A 172 -11.30 1.83 18.32
C THR A 172 -10.24 1.69 19.40
N ARG A 173 -9.22 2.53 19.37
CA ARG A 173 -8.15 2.55 20.36
C ARG A 173 -7.90 3.98 20.86
N LYS A 174 -7.73 4.13 22.18
CA LYS A 174 -7.28 5.39 22.77
C LYS A 174 -5.76 5.51 22.67
N ILE A 175 -5.29 6.55 21.97
CA ILE A 175 -3.87 6.90 21.87
C ILE A 175 -3.73 8.34 22.35
N ASN A 176 -2.93 8.58 23.41
CA ASN A 176 -2.76 9.91 23.99
C ASN A 176 -4.09 10.62 24.35
N ARG A 177 -5.02 9.89 24.96
CA ARG A 177 -6.39 10.36 25.32
C ARG A 177 -7.30 10.70 24.13
N ILE A 178 -6.85 10.47 22.90
CA ILE A 178 -7.66 10.65 21.68
C ILE A 178 -8.13 9.28 21.23
N GLU A 179 -9.43 9.16 21.02
CA GLU A 179 -10.03 7.94 20.46
C GLU A 179 -9.81 7.93 18.95
N ARG A 180 -9.22 6.83 18.45
CA ARG A 180 -8.95 6.63 17.01
C ARG A 180 -9.61 5.34 16.57
N SER A 181 -10.40 5.42 15.50
CA SER A 181 -10.96 4.24 14.84
C SER A 181 -10.04 3.80 13.70
N PHE A 182 -9.93 2.49 13.52
CA PHE A 182 -9.20 1.88 12.41
C PHE A 182 -9.92 0.62 11.95
N VAL A 183 -9.61 0.20 10.74
CA VAL A 183 -10.09 -1.05 10.16
C VAL A 183 -8.98 -2.08 10.25
N ALA A 184 -9.30 -3.27 10.68
CA ALA A 184 -8.41 -4.42 10.68
C ALA A 184 -9.00 -5.55 9.83
N ILE A 185 -8.13 -6.44 9.36
CA ILE A 185 -8.51 -7.70 8.72
C ILE A 185 -7.75 -8.78 9.48
N GLN A 186 -8.48 -9.75 10.02
CA GLN A 186 -7.84 -10.88 10.69
C GLN A 186 -7.40 -11.89 9.64
N TRP A 187 -6.10 -12.15 9.58
CA TRP A 187 -5.48 -13.17 8.74
C TRP A 187 -4.88 -14.24 9.63
N ASN A 188 -5.24 -15.52 9.38
CA ASN A 188 -4.78 -16.68 10.17
C ASN A 188 -3.41 -17.16 9.73
#